data_55c64091d91d55c55e60f02bc60c0e32
#
_entry.id   55c64091d91d55c55e60f02bc60c0e32
#
_cell.length_a   1.000
_cell.length_b   1.000
_cell.length_c   1.000
_cell.angle_alpha   90.00
_cell.angle_beta   90.00
_cell.angle_gamma   90.00
#
_symmetry.space_group_name_H-M   'P 1'
#
loop_
_entity.id
_entity.type
_entity.pdbx_description
1 polymer ?
#
loop_
_entity_poly.entity_id
_entity_poly.type
_entity_poly.pdbx_seq_one_letter_code
_entity_poly.pdbx_strand_id
1 'polypeptide(L)'
;MVCNKEVIQGNQLLEQSVELAAQIIELCRTIKPDVINSPIISQIVRSSSSVMANISEGSVSIFSQKERAYRFSISLREIEETMSWLLLMKRCMLIKQDIFAKLSEQCLSIKKMLFSSLKTLKASKSS
;
A
#
# COMPACT_ATOMS: atom_id res chain seq x y z
N MET A 1 1.52 -7.99 -25.79
CA MET A 1 0.67 -8.66 -24.84
C MET A 1 -0.50 -7.79 -24.39
N VAL A 2 -1.59 -8.00 -25.04
CA VAL A 2 -2.84 -7.25 -24.83
C VAL A 2 -3.35 -7.43 -23.40
N CYS A 3 -3.09 -8.61 -22.79
CA CYS A 3 -3.54 -8.94 -21.45
C CYS A 3 -3.00 -8.01 -20.35
N ASN A 4 -1.78 -7.48 -20.52
CA ASN A 4 -1.17 -6.63 -19.49
C ASN A 4 -1.85 -5.28 -19.36
N LYS A 5 -2.30 -4.70 -20.49
CA LYS A 5 -2.98 -3.41 -20.50
C LYS A 5 -4.35 -3.49 -19.85
N GLU A 6 -5.08 -4.57 -20.13
CA GLU A 6 -6.40 -4.80 -19.54
C GLU A 6 -6.31 -5.10 -18.04
N VAL A 7 -5.33 -5.91 -17.63
CA VAL A 7 -5.10 -6.23 -16.22
C VAL A 7 -4.72 -4.97 -15.44
N ILE A 8 -3.87 -4.11 -15.99
CA ILE A 8 -3.49 -2.85 -15.35
C ILE A 8 -4.69 -1.92 -15.24
N GLN A 9 -5.50 -1.79 -16.28
CA GLN A 9 -6.71 -0.96 -16.24
C GLN A 9 -7.77 -1.53 -15.31
N GLY A 10 -7.89 -2.86 -15.25
CA GLY A 10 -8.84 -3.54 -14.37
C GLY A 10 -8.37 -3.63 -12.93
N ASN A 11 -7.09 -3.33 -12.66
CA ASN A 11 -6.53 -3.43 -11.30
C ASN A 11 -5.67 -2.22 -10.97
N GLN A 12 -6.29 -1.06 -11.01
CA GLN A 12 -5.66 0.22 -10.67
C GLN A 12 -5.15 0.24 -9.24
N LEU A 13 -5.86 -0.42 -8.34
CA LEU A 13 -5.47 -0.52 -6.93
C LEU A 13 -4.13 -1.21 -6.77
N LEU A 14 -3.92 -2.34 -7.47
CA LEU A 14 -2.64 -3.04 -7.45
C LEU A 14 -1.53 -2.16 -8.02
N GLU A 15 -1.78 -1.53 -9.16
CA GLU A 15 -0.79 -0.66 -9.81
C GLU A 15 -0.34 0.48 -8.89
N GLN A 16 -1.29 1.14 -8.23
CA GLN A 16 -0.96 2.22 -7.29
C GLN A 16 -0.18 1.70 -6.08
N SER A 17 -0.50 0.50 -5.60
CA SER A 17 0.21 -0.07 -4.45
C SER A 17 1.64 -0.50 -4.80
N VAL A 18 1.86 -1.01 -6.00
CA VAL A 18 3.21 -1.33 -6.50
C VAL A 18 4.03 -0.05 -6.62
N GLU A 19 3.43 1.00 -7.19
CA GLU A 19 4.10 2.29 -7.35
C GLU A 19 4.49 2.90 -5.99
N LEU A 20 3.59 2.83 -5.02
CA LEU A 20 3.88 3.31 -3.67
C LEU A 20 5.06 2.55 -3.05
N ALA A 21 5.02 1.22 -3.11
CA ALA A 21 6.09 0.40 -2.55
C ALA A 21 7.44 0.68 -3.25
N ALA A 22 7.43 0.83 -4.57
CA ALA A 22 8.62 1.15 -5.33
C ALA A 22 9.21 2.51 -4.93
N GLN A 23 8.37 3.52 -4.79
CA GLN A 23 8.82 4.86 -4.39
C GLN A 23 9.37 4.86 -2.96
N ILE A 24 8.77 4.11 -2.06
CA ILE A 24 9.27 3.99 -0.69
C ILE A 24 10.63 3.29 -0.67
N ILE A 25 10.82 2.24 -1.47
CA ILE A 25 12.12 1.56 -1.60
C ILE A 25 13.17 2.53 -2.12
N GLU A 26 12.86 3.30 -3.17
CA GLU A 26 13.79 4.29 -3.72
C GLU A 26 14.14 5.37 -2.68
N LEU A 27 13.15 5.84 -1.94
CA LEU A 27 13.38 6.78 -0.86
C LEU A 27 14.34 6.20 0.19
N CYS A 28 14.10 4.98 0.62
CA CYS A 28 14.90 4.33 1.66
C CYS A 28 16.35 4.12 1.23
N ARG A 29 16.61 3.95 -0.07
CA ARG A 29 17.98 3.87 -0.59
C ARG A 29 18.76 5.16 -0.41
N THR A 30 18.09 6.29 -0.24
CA THR A 30 18.75 7.58 -0.03
C THR A 30 19.04 7.87 1.44
N ILE A 31 18.52 7.05 2.36
CA ILE A 31 18.70 7.25 3.80
C ILE A 31 19.89 6.43 4.27
N LYS A 32 20.76 7.08 5.07
CA LYS A 32 21.93 6.41 5.62
C LYS A 32 21.52 5.24 6.51
N PRO A 33 21.99 4.01 6.22
CA PRO A 33 21.70 2.86 7.06
C PRO A 33 22.60 2.87 8.30
N ASP A 34 22.01 3.11 9.47
CA ASP A 34 22.70 3.07 10.75
C ASP A 34 21.81 2.39 11.79
N VAL A 35 22.29 2.29 13.01
CA VAL A 35 21.59 1.60 14.12
C VAL A 35 20.21 2.20 14.38
N ILE A 36 20.05 3.51 14.18
CA ILE A 36 18.79 4.21 14.44
C ILE A 36 17.86 4.10 13.24
N ASN A 37 18.37 4.34 12.03
CA ASN A 37 17.55 4.41 10.83
C ASN A 37 17.13 3.04 10.30
N SER A 38 18.00 2.02 10.44
CA SER A 38 17.74 0.70 9.84
C SER A 38 16.44 0.05 10.31
N PRO A 39 16.06 0.10 11.60
CA PRO A 39 14.77 -0.47 12.02
C PRO A 39 13.57 0.25 11.39
N ILE A 40 13.65 1.56 11.25
CA ILE A 40 12.56 2.36 10.64
C ILE A 40 12.42 2.01 9.17
N ILE A 41 13.54 1.98 8.44
CA ILE A 41 13.59 1.59 7.03
C ILE A 41 12.97 0.20 6.84
N SER A 42 13.38 -0.76 7.68
CA SER A 42 12.88 -2.13 7.62
C SER A 42 11.36 -2.18 7.77
N GLN A 43 10.82 -1.41 8.70
CA GLN A 43 9.38 -1.43 8.98
C GLN A 43 8.55 -0.79 7.87
N ILE A 44 8.98 0.33 7.31
CA ILE A 44 8.20 0.96 6.25
C ILE A 44 8.26 0.15 4.94
N VAL A 45 9.40 -0.46 4.64
CA VAL A 45 9.55 -1.35 3.48
C VAL A 45 8.63 -2.57 3.67
N ARG A 46 8.63 -3.16 4.86
CA ARG A 46 7.75 -4.30 5.17
C ARG A 46 6.27 -3.93 5.03
N SER A 47 5.84 -2.83 5.65
CA SER A 47 4.42 -2.47 5.63
C SER A 47 3.94 -2.10 4.23
N SER A 48 4.71 -1.30 3.49
CA SER A 48 4.31 -0.89 2.13
C SER A 48 4.31 -2.08 1.17
N SER A 49 5.26 -2.99 1.29
CA SER A 49 5.29 -4.22 0.49
C SER A 49 4.12 -5.13 0.83
N SER A 50 3.72 -5.18 2.10
CA SER A 50 2.57 -5.97 2.55
C SER A 50 1.26 -5.43 2.00
N VAL A 51 1.11 -4.10 1.90
CA VAL A 51 -0.05 -3.49 1.23
C VAL A 51 -0.21 -4.08 -0.17
N MET A 52 0.84 -4.01 -0.95
CA MET A 52 0.87 -4.49 -2.34
C MET A 52 0.61 -5.99 -2.42
N ALA A 53 1.30 -6.78 -1.60
CA ALA A 53 1.19 -8.24 -1.64
C ALA A 53 -0.24 -8.71 -1.32
N ASN A 54 -0.89 -8.11 -0.34
CA ASN A 54 -2.25 -8.48 0.04
C ASN A 54 -3.29 -8.03 -0.99
N ILE A 55 -3.09 -6.89 -1.63
CA ILE A 55 -3.93 -6.47 -2.75
C ILE A 55 -3.79 -7.45 -3.91
N SER A 56 -2.55 -7.85 -4.23
CA SER A 56 -2.29 -8.82 -5.29
C SER A 56 -3.02 -10.13 -5.03
N GLU A 57 -2.89 -10.68 -3.82
CA GLU A 57 -3.55 -11.92 -3.45
C GLU A 57 -5.07 -11.79 -3.44
N GLY A 58 -5.59 -10.68 -2.91
CA GLY A 58 -7.02 -10.42 -2.88
C GLY A 58 -7.65 -10.22 -4.26
N SER A 59 -6.83 -9.91 -5.26
CA SER A 59 -7.29 -9.68 -6.63
C SER A 59 -7.38 -10.97 -7.46
N VAL A 60 -6.93 -12.10 -6.93
CA VAL A 60 -6.98 -13.39 -7.64
C VAL A 60 -8.43 -13.87 -7.71
N SER A 61 -8.90 -14.16 -8.95
CA SER A 61 -10.30 -14.48 -9.22
C SER A 61 -10.77 -15.81 -8.61
N ILE A 62 -9.86 -16.73 -8.31
CA ILE A 62 -10.20 -18.03 -7.71
C ILE A 62 -10.59 -17.92 -6.23
N PHE A 63 -10.26 -16.82 -5.58
CA PHE A 63 -10.59 -16.64 -4.17
C PHE A 63 -12.05 -16.23 -4.00
N SER A 64 -12.66 -16.70 -2.90
CA SER A 64 -14.00 -16.28 -2.51
C SER A 64 -14.01 -14.79 -2.15
N GLN A 65 -15.19 -14.17 -2.20
CA GLN A 65 -15.35 -12.77 -1.79
C GLN A 65 -14.93 -12.58 -0.33
N LYS A 66 -15.17 -13.56 0.52
CA LYS A 66 -14.75 -13.51 1.92
C LYS A 66 -13.22 -13.44 2.05
N GLU A 67 -12.50 -14.25 1.28
CA GLU A 67 -11.04 -14.23 1.28
C GLU A 67 -10.49 -12.94 0.71
N ARG A 68 -11.12 -12.42 -0.36
CA ARG A 68 -10.73 -11.13 -0.95
C ARG A 68 -10.90 -10.01 0.06
N ALA A 69 -12.04 -9.98 0.76
CA ALA A 69 -12.31 -8.97 1.80
C ALA A 69 -11.29 -9.09 2.94
N TYR A 70 -10.93 -10.29 3.33
CA TYR A 70 -9.91 -10.53 4.36
C TYR A 70 -8.56 -9.95 3.94
N ARG A 71 -8.12 -10.25 2.71
CA ARG A 71 -6.84 -9.73 2.18
C ARG A 71 -6.83 -8.21 2.07
N PHE A 72 -7.91 -7.63 1.57
CA PHE A 72 -8.03 -6.18 1.46
C PHE A 72 -8.07 -5.50 2.83
N SER A 73 -8.65 -6.13 3.85
CA SER A 73 -8.64 -5.58 5.21
C SER A 73 -7.25 -5.62 5.83
N ILE A 74 -6.43 -6.62 5.51
CA ILE A 74 -5.02 -6.64 5.91
C ILE A 74 -4.28 -5.47 5.24
N SER A 75 -4.47 -5.28 3.93
CA SER A 75 -3.87 -4.16 3.21
C SER A 75 -4.25 -2.81 3.84
N LEU A 76 -5.50 -2.66 4.26
CA LEU A 76 -5.97 -1.44 4.89
C LEU A 76 -5.23 -1.16 6.19
N ARG A 77 -5.00 -2.18 7.01
CA ARG A 77 -4.19 -2.04 8.24
C ARG A 77 -2.74 -1.69 7.93
N GLU A 78 -2.18 -2.31 6.90
CA GLU A 78 -0.79 -2.08 6.52
C GLU A 78 -0.58 -0.69 5.91
N ILE A 79 -1.58 -0.14 5.21
CA ILE A 79 -1.47 1.23 4.69
C ILE A 79 -1.51 2.25 5.85
N GLU A 80 -2.31 1.99 6.88
CA GLU A 80 -2.32 2.82 8.09
C GLU A 80 -0.96 2.80 8.79
N GLU A 81 -0.36 1.62 8.88
CA GLU A 81 0.98 1.49 9.46
C GLU A 81 2.01 2.26 8.62
N THR A 82 1.95 2.14 7.30
CA THR A 82 2.86 2.86 6.39
C THR A 82 2.75 4.37 6.59
N MET A 83 1.53 4.89 6.73
CA MET A 83 1.31 6.32 6.99
C MET A 83 1.91 6.75 8.32
N SER A 84 1.83 5.89 9.34
CA SER A 84 2.43 6.18 10.64
C SER A 84 3.95 6.25 10.57
N TRP A 85 4.57 5.32 9.81
CA TRP A 85 6.02 5.36 9.60
C TRP A 85 6.45 6.61 8.84
N LEU A 86 5.68 7.02 7.82
CA LEU A 86 5.96 8.26 7.08
C LEU A 86 5.91 9.48 8.00
N LEU A 87 4.93 9.52 8.89
CA LEU A 87 4.80 10.61 9.86
C LEU A 87 6.01 10.66 10.79
N LEU A 88 6.43 9.50 11.31
CA LEU A 88 7.60 9.42 12.17
C LEU A 88 8.86 9.89 11.42
N MET A 89 9.04 9.42 10.18
CA MET A 89 10.20 9.79 9.38
C MET A 89 10.26 11.30 9.13
N LYS A 90 9.12 11.93 8.89
CA LYS A 90 9.02 13.37 8.75
C LYS A 90 9.42 14.09 10.05
N ARG A 91 8.88 13.64 11.17
CA ARG A 91 9.16 14.23 12.49
C ARG A 91 10.63 14.12 12.87
N CYS A 92 11.29 13.04 12.46
CA CYS A 92 12.71 12.81 12.71
C CYS A 92 13.61 13.43 11.64
N MET A 93 13.04 14.15 10.69
CA MET A 93 13.77 14.79 9.58
C MET A 93 14.52 13.80 8.68
N LEU A 94 14.05 12.56 8.60
CA LEU A 94 14.59 11.57 7.66
C LEU A 94 14.12 11.84 6.24
N ILE A 95 12.95 12.46 6.08
CA ILE A 95 12.39 12.83 4.78
C ILE A 95 11.91 14.28 4.82
N LYS A 96 11.90 14.90 3.65
CA LYS A 96 11.45 16.27 3.47
C LYS A 96 9.92 16.35 3.44
N GLN A 97 9.39 17.54 3.72
CA GLN A 97 7.95 17.79 3.75
C GLN A 97 7.26 17.47 2.43
N ASP A 98 7.88 17.81 1.29
CA ASP A 98 7.30 17.57 -0.03
C ASP A 98 7.19 16.07 -0.34
N ILE A 99 8.20 15.28 0.05
CA ILE A 99 8.20 13.83 -0.10
C ILE A 99 7.13 13.21 0.81
N PHE A 100 7.06 13.67 2.06
CA PHE A 100 6.03 13.22 3.00
C PHE A 100 4.62 13.49 2.43
N ALA A 101 4.38 14.69 1.93
CA ALA A 101 3.07 15.08 1.39
C ALA A 101 2.70 14.21 0.19
N LYS A 102 3.63 13.99 -0.72
CA LYS A 102 3.40 13.18 -1.93
C LYS A 102 3.06 11.73 -1.57
N LEU A 103 3.86 11.10 -0.72
CA LEU A 103 3.66 9.70 -0.35
C LEU A 103 2.41 9.52 0.50
N SER A 104 2.11 10.46 1.38
CA SER A 104 0.89 10.43 2.18
C SER A 104 -0.36 10.53 1.30
N GLU A 105 -0.32 11.35 0.27
CA GLU A 105 -1.42 11.48 -0.68
C GLU A 105 -1.65 10.18 -1.46
N GLN A 106 -0.57 9.50 -1.85
CA GLN A 106 -0.66 8.19 -2.49
C GLN A 106 -1.28 7.16 -1.55
N CYS A 107 -0.88 7.16 -0.28
CA CYS A 107 -1.47 6.27 0.73
C CYS A 107 -2.97 6.53 0.89
N LEU A 108 -3.38 7.79 0.93
CA LEU A 108 -4.79 8.14 1.05
C LEU A 108 -5.61 7.68 -0.15
N SER A 109 -5.06 7.78 -1.35
CA SER A 109 -5.70 7.29 -2.57
C SER A 109 -5.95 5.79 -2.49
N ILE A 110 -4.93 5.02 -2.10
CA ILE A 110 -5.03 3.57 -1.94
C ILE A 110 -6.05 3.23 -0.85
N LYS A 111 -6.01 3.93 0.28
CA LYS A 111 -6.93 3.74 1.38
C LYS A 111 -8.39 3.91 0.94
N LYS A 112 -8.68 4.97 0.18
CA LYS A 112 -10.02 5.22 -0.35
C LYS A 112 -10.48 4.10 -1.29
N MET A 113 -9.59 3.62 -2.13
CA MET A 113 -9.91 2.52 -3.05
C MET A 113 -10.16 1.22 -2.29
N LEU A 114 -9.39 0.94 -1.24
CA LEU A 114 -9.60 -0.23 -0.38
C LEU A 114 -10.95 -0.17 0.33
N PHE A 115 -11.29 0.97 0.90
CA PHE A 115 -12.61 1.16 1.53
C PHE A 115 -13.74 0.94 0.53
N SER A 116 -13.62 1.49 -0.67
CA SER A 116 -14.62 1.32 -1.72
C SER A 116 -14.78 -0.16 -2.10
N SER A 117 -13.67 -0.87 -2.28
CA SER A 117 -13.67 -2.30 -2.62
C SER A 117 -14.28 -3.14 -1.49
N LEU A 118 -13.94 -2.85 -0.24
CA LEU A 118 -14.50 -3.55 0.90
C LEU A 118 -15.99 -3.32 1.05
N LYS A 119 -16.44 -2.10 0.82
CA LYS A 119 -17.86 -1.74 0.86
C LYS A 119 -18.65 -2.51 -0.21
N THR A 120 -18.10 -2.60 -1.41
CA THR A 120 -18.71 -3.36 -2.52
C THR A 120 -18.81 -4.83 -2.19
N LEU A 121 -17.75 -5.43 -1.62
CA LEU A 121 -17.73 -6.84 -1.24
C LEU A 121 -18.76 -7.13 -0.14
N LYS A 122 -18.95 -6.24 0.82
CA LYS A 122 -19.95 -6.37 1.88
C LYS A 122 -21.37 -6.27 1.32
N ALA A 123 -21.62 -5.33 0.42
CA ALA A 123 -22.92 -5.17 -0.23
C ALA A 123 -23.29 -6.42 -1.04
N SER A 124 -22.32 -6.97 -1.78
CA SER A 124 -22.48 -8.20 -2.56
C SER A 124 -22.85 -9.39 -1.68
N LYS A 125 -22.33 -9.44 -0.45
CA LYS A 125 -22.62 -10.48 0.53
C LYS A 125 -24.02 -10.38 1.12
N SER A 126 -24.56 -9.17 1.22
CA SER A 126 -25.88 -8.89 1.80
C SER A 126 -27.03 -9.24 0.85
N SER A 127 -26.73 -9.36 -0.40
CA SER A 127 -27.72 -9.70 -1.42
C SER A 127 -27.71 -11.18 -1.72
#